data_d18d30e73fa04f4d19b494c518088338
#
_entry.id   d18d30e73fa04f4d19b494c518088338
#
_cell.length_a   1.000
_cell.length_b   1.000
_cell.length_c   1.000
_cell.angle_alpha   90.00
_cell.angle_beta   90.00
_cell.angle_gamma   90.00
#
_symmetry.space_group_name_H-M   'P 1'
#
loop_
_entity.id
_entity.type
_entity.pdbx_description
1 polymer ?
#
loop_
_entity_poly.entity_id
_entity_poly.type
_entity_poly.pdbx_seq_one_letter_code
_entity_poly.pdbx_strand_id
1 'polypeptide(L)'
;MISGAPSQDPLLSDNGEAADYQQLRELLIQELNLAPQQLQEESNLIQAGLDSIRLMRWLHWFRKKGYRLTLRELYAAPTLAAWRQLMRSRSGEKPDDASSPADAAWPVMSEGTPFPLTPVQHAYLTGRMPGQTLGGVGCHLYQEFAGHYLTAPQLEQAITILLQRHPMLHIAFRADGQQVWLPQPYWNGVTVHDLRQTDEASRQAYLETLRQRLSHRLLRVEMGETFDFQLTLLPDNRHRLHVNIDLLIMDASSFTLFFDELNALLAGESLPPGDPRYDFRAYLLHQQKINQPLLDKARVYWLAKASMLPPAPVLPLACEPATLREVRNTRRRMIVPTTRWNAFSQRAGENGVTPTMALATCFAAVLGRWGGLTRLLLNITLFDRQPLHPAVDEMLATSPIFFCWIPPVMAIPSATWRVKTSSRLLRTGSIATGPASSSFVNSNASKAIPTAPRWYLPAIWGAPCTAAAPSRRWANRNGASRRRRRSG
;
A
#
# COMPACT_ATOMS: atom_id res chain seq x y z
N MET A 1 6.29 -32.33 51.91
CA MET A 1 5.37 -31.26 51.51
C MET A 1 5.54 -31.03 50.05
N ILE A 2 4.59 -31.46 49.26
CA ILE A 2 4.61 -31.53 47.80
C ILE A 2 3.96 -30.22 47.28
N SER A 3 4.75 -29.38 46.64
CA SER A 3 4.24 -28.18 45.95
C SER A 3 3.92 -28.57 44.51
N GLY A 4 2.62 -28.69 44.20
CA GLY A 4 2.10 -28.94 42.87
C GLY A 4 2.15 -27.64 42.05
N ALA A 5 2.83 -27.68 40.90
CA ALA A 5 2.67 -26.70 39.87
C ALA A 5 1.29 -26.84 39.19
N PRO A 6 0.64 -25.73 38.78
CA PRO A 6 -0.61 -25.83 38.06
C PRO A 6 -0.37 -26.34 36.65
N SER A 7 -0.89 -27.49 36.30
CA SER A 7 -0.97 -28.03 34.95
C SER A 7 -1.83 -27.09 34.10
N GLN A 8 -1.25 -26.48 33.08
CA GLN A 8 -2.00 -25.80 32.04
C GLN A 8 -2.74 -26.84 31.20
N ASP A 9 -4.04 -26.70 31.18
CA ASP A 9 -4.99 -27.61 30.52
C ASP A 9 -4.86 -27.44 28.98
N PRO A 10 -4.42 -28.46 28.21
CA PRO A 10 -4.27 -28.40 26.77
C PRO A 10 -5.59 -28.19 26.02
N LEU A 11 -6.72 -28.41 26.67
CA LEU A 11 -8.06 -28.34 26.06
C LEU A 11 -8.58 -26.90 25.85
N LEU A 12 -7.99 -25.89 26.51
CA LEU A 12 -8.41 -24.49 26.36
C LEU A 12 -7.77 -23.81 25.11
N SER A 13 -6.65 -24.31 24.62
CA SER A 13 -6.00 -23.78 23.41
C SER A 13 -6.65 -24.27 22.11
N ASP A 14 -7.20 -25.46 22.10
CA ASP A 14 -7.80 -26.09 20.92
C ASP A 14 -9.18 -25.50 20.56
N ASN A 15 -9.95 -25.07 21.57
CA ASN A 15 -11.24 -24.40 21.34
C ASN A 15 -11.11 -22.99 20.75
N GLY A 16 -10.07 -22.25 21.10
CA GLY A 16 -9.82 -20.91 20.55
C GLY A 16 -9.38 -20.95 19.08
N GLU A 17 -8.48 -21.85 18.72
CA GLU A 17 -8.02 -22.04 17.33
C GLU A 17 -9.17 -22.47 16.41
N ALA A 18 -10.01 -23.42 16.89
CA ALA A 18 -11.15 -23.90 16.11
C ALA A 18 -12.16 -22.78 15.81
N ALA A 19 -12.43 -21.90 16.79
CA ALA A 19 -13.32 -20.75 16.61
C ALA A 19 -12.73 -19.72 15.65
N ASP A 20 -11.42 -19.40 15.77
CA ASP A 20 -10.73 -18.48 14.86
C ASP A 20 -10.66 -19.05 13.45
N TYR A 21 -10.44 -20.35 13.28
CA TYR A 21 -10.45 -20.99 11.97
C TYR A 21 -11.84 -20.94 11.33
N GLN A 22 -12.89 -21.18 12.08
CA GLN A 22 -14.26 -21.06 11.56
C GLN A 22 -14.57 -19.63 11.14
N GLN A 23 -14.18 -18.65 11.95
CA GLN A 23 -14.30 -17.23 11.61
C GLN A 23 -13.53 -16.86 10.34
N LEU A 24 -12.28 -17.34 10.21
CA LEU A 24 -11.46 -17.17 9.01
C LEU A 24 -12.19 -17.68 7.76
N ARG A 25 -12.74 -18.89 7.83
CA ARG A 25 -13.46 -19.52 6.72
C ARG A 25 -14.68 -18.73 6.29
N GLU A 26 -15.50 -18.29 7.25
CA GLU A 26 -16.70 -17.49 6.98
C GLU A 26 -16.38 -16.15 6.34
N LEU A 27 -15.38 -15.44 6.85
CA LEU A 27 -14.94 -14.16 6.32
C LEU A 27 -14.33 -14.32 4.92
N LEU A 28 -13.58 -15.38 4.63
CA LEU A 28 -13.05 -15.67 3.30
C LEU A 28 -14.16 -15.95 2.30
N ILE A 29 -15.19 -16.72 2.67
CA ILE A 29 -16.36 -16.96 1.84
C ILE A 29 -17.04 -15.64 1.47
N GLN A 30 -17.24 -14.75 2.44
CA GLN A 30 -17.85 -13.44 2.21
C GLN A 30 -16.97 -12.53 1.34
N GLU A 31 -15.67 -12.48 1.61
CA GLU A 31 -14.75 -11.59 0.88
C GLU A 31 -14.52 -12.03 -0.56
N LEU A 32 -14.43 -13.34 -0.79
CA LEU A 32 -14.25 -13.92 -2.13
C LEU A 32 -15.56 -14.10 -2.88
N ASN A 33 -16.69 -13.84 -2.21
CA ASN A 33 -18.05 -14.04 -2.75
C ASN A 33 -18.26 -15.44 -3.31
N LEU A 34 -17.86 -16.44 -2.53
CA LEU A 34 -17.98 -17.87 -2.87
C LEU A 34 -19.21 -18.49 -2.19
N ALA A 35 -19.74 -19.54 -2.80
CA ALA A 35 -20.67 -20.42 -2.06
C ALA A 35 -19.86 -21.28 -1.05
N PRO A 36 -20.42 -21.63 0.13
CA PRO A 36 -19.69 -22.38 1.17
C PRO A 36 -19.08 -23.69 0.67
N GLN A 37 -19.70 -24.34 -0.33
CA GLN A 37 -19.23 -25.58 -0.93
C GLN A 37 -18.07 -25.40 -1.90
N GLN A 38 -17.84 -24.19 -2.38
CA GLN A 38 -16.76 -23.86 -3.31
C GLN A 38 -15.41 -23.62 -2.62
N LEU A 39 -15.43 -23.38 -1.30
CA LEU A 39 -14.22 -23.20 -0.51
C LEU A 39 -13.90 -24.49 0.25
N GLN A 40 -13.09 -25.33 -0.37
CA GLN A 40 -12.55 -26.57 0.21
C GLN A 40 -11.22 -26.33 0.91
N GLU A 41 -10.79 -27.24 1.78
CA GLU A 41 -9.52 -27.14 2.52
C GLU A 41 -8.31 -26.95 1.62
N GLU A 42 -8.27 -27.63 0.47
CA GLU A 42 -7.18 -27.58 -0.51
C GLU A 42 -7.39 -26.54 -1.61
N SER A 43 -8.47 -25.76 -1.54
CA SER A 43 -8.72 -24.72 -2.53
C SER A 43 -7.61 -23.68 -2.49
N ASN A 44 -7.01 -23.39 -3.63
CA ASN A 44 -6.01 -22.33 -3.75
C ASN A 44 -6.70 -20.96 -3.68
N LEU A 45 -6.50 -20.26 -2.56
CA LEU A 45 -7.15 -18.99 -2.26
C LEU A 45 -6.78 -17.87 -3.24
N ILE A 46 -5.55 -17.89 -3.77
CA ILE A 46 -5.12 -16.93 -4.78
C ILE A 46 -5.87 -17.15 -6.10
N GLN A 47 -6.08 -18.42 -6.48
CA GLN A 47 -6.88 -18.76 -7.65
C GLN A 47 -8.36 -18.42 -7.44
N ALA A 48 -8.85 -18.55 -6.21
CA ALA A 48 -10.20 -18.16 -5.80
C ALA A 48 -10.41 -16.63 -5.78
N GLY A 49 -9.36 -15.82 -5.98
CA GLY A 49 -9.46 -14.37 -6.09
C GLY A 49 -8.81 -13.59 -4.95
N LEU A 50 -8.07 -14.25 -4.06
CA LEU A 50 -7.32 -13.58 -3.02
C LEU A 50 -6.11 -12.85 -3.65
N ASP A 51 -6.13 -11.54 -3.64
CA ASP A 51 -5.04 -10.70 -4.11
C ASP A 51 -4.08 -10.31 -2.96
N SER A 52 -2.96 -9.66 -3.33
CA SER A 52 -1.93 -9.27 -2.38
C SER A 52 -2.43 -8.29 -1.31
N ILE A 53 -3.38 -7.40 -1.63
CA ILE A 53 -3.91 -6.42 -0.69
C ILE A 53 -4.81 -7.12 0.34
N ARG A 54 -5.66 -8.03 -0.14
CA ARG A 54 -6.49 -8.87 0.73
C ARG A 54 -5.63 -9.75 1.62
N LEU A 55 -4.56 -10.32 1.07
CA LEU A 55 -3.63 -11.16 1.84
C LEU A 55 -2.93 -10.37 2.96
N MET A 56 -2.58 -9.10 2.73
CA MET A 56 -2.04 -8.23 3.79
C MET A 56 -3.08 -7.96 4.89
N ARG A 57 -4.35 -7.77 4.55
CA ARG A 57 -5.43 -7.65 5.55
C ARG A 57 -5.58 -8.94 6.37
N TRP A 58 -5.46 -10.09 5.71
CA TRP A 58 -5.45 -11.38 6.41
C TRP A 58 -4.26 -11.54 7.32
N LEU A 59 -3.08 -11.11 6.90
CA LEU A 59 -1.90 -11.10 7.75
C LEU A 59 -2.11 -10.25 9.01
N HIS A 60 -2.72 -9.05 8.86
CA HIS A 60 -3.10 -8.22 10.01
C HIS A 60 -4.14 -8.91 10.90
N TRP A 61 -5.15 -9.56 10.31
CA TRP A 61 -6.15 -10.33 11.07
C TRP A 61 -5.50 -11.45 11.88
N PHE A 62 -4.61 -12.24 11.28
CA PHE A 62 -3.87 -13.28 11.99
C PHE A 62 -3.08 -12.74 13.17
N ARG A 63 -2.38 -11.62 12.98
CA ARG A 63 -1.61 -10.98 14.04
C ARG A 63 -2.48 -10.47 15.19
N LYS A 64 -3.63 -9.85 14.86
CA LYS A 64 -4.60 -9.40 15.85
C LYS A 64 -5.15 -10.56 16.68
N LYS A 65 -5.22 -11.77 16.11
CA LYS A 65 -5.59 -13.02 16.79
C LYS A 65 -4.40 -13.68 17.52
N GLY A 66 -3.20 -13.10 17.48
CA GLY A 66 -2.02 -13.62 18.15
C GLY A 66 -1.16 -14.59 17.32
N TYR A 67 -1.51 -14.84 16.04
CA TYR A 67 -0.73 -15.70 15.16
C TYR A 67 0.40 -14.93 14.48
N ARG A 68 1.65 -15.30 14.71
CA ARG A 68 2.83 -14.67 14.10
C ARG A 68 3.15 -15.27 12.75
N LEU A 69 2.39 -14.90 11.73
CA LEU A 69 2.59 -15.35 10.35
C LEU A 69 3.29 -14.26 9.52
N THR A 70 3.96 -14.68 8.47
CA THR A 70 4.56 -13.80 7.47
C THR A 70 3.80 -13.88 6.14
N LEU A 71 3.86 -12.82 5.36
CA LEU A 71 3.26 -12.80 4.03
C LEU A 71 3.81 -13.94 3.15
N ARG A 72 5.09 -14.27 3.32
CA ARG A 72 5.77 -15.34 2.62
C ARG A 72 5.18 -16.72 2.93
N GLU A 73 4.87 -17.00 4.19
CA GLU A 73 4.24 -18.26 4.61
C GLU A 73 2.84 -18.41 4.03
N LEU A 74 2.05 -17.33 4.07
CA LEU A 74 0.69 -17.33 3.50
C LEU A 74 0.70 -17.53 1.97
N TYR A 75 1.72 -16.98 1.28
CA TYR A 75 1.90 -17.19 -0.16
C TYR A 75 2.46 -18.54 -0.54
N ALA A 76 3.31 -19.14 0.29
CA ALA A 76 3.98 -20.39 -0.01
C ALA A 76 3.00 -21.55 -0.19
N ALA A 77 1.92 -21.54 0.61
CA ALA A 77 0.85 -22.52 0.52
C ALA A 77 -0.50 -21.83 0.78
N PRO A 78 -1.09 -21.19 -0.23
CA PRO A 78 -2.30 -20.38 -0.07
C PRO A 78 -3.56 -21.24 -0.08
N THR A 79 -3.69 -22.17 0.88
CA THR A 79 -4.85 -23.02 1.09
C THR A 79 -5.34 -22.94 2.53
N LEU A 80 -6.62 -23.22 2.76
CA LEU A 80 -7.18 -23.26 4.11
C LEU A 80 -6.48 -24.29 5.01
N ALA A 81 -6.20 -25.48 4.49
CA ALA A 81 -5.50 -26.53 5.23
C ALA A 81 -4.10 -26.07 5.68
N ALA A 82 -3.34 -25.46 4.77
CA ALA A 82 -2.01 -24.95 5.09
C ALA A 82 -2.07 -23.80 6.11
N TRP A 83 -3.01 -22.87 5.97
CA TRP A 83 -3.18 -21.77 6.92
C TRP A 83 -3.61 -22.25 8.29
N ARG A 84 -4.49 -23.27 8.36
CA ARG A 84 -4.83 -23.93 9.62
C ARG A 84 -3.63 -24.60 10.28
N GLN A 85 -2.76 -25.24 9.50
CA GLN A 85 -1.54 -25.83 10.03
C GLN A 85 -0.58 -24.75 10.55
N LEU A 86 -0.48 -23.61 9.87
CA LEU A 86 0.30 -22.47 10.36
C LEU A 86 -0.27 -21.91 11.66
N MET A 87 -1.59 -21.79 11.78
CA MET A 87 -2.24 -21.37 13.04
C MET A 87 -1.88 -22.32 14.18
N ARG A 88 -1.96 -23.64 13.98
CA ARG A 88 -1.59 -24.65 14.98
C ARG A 88 -0.13 -24.61 15.38
N SER A 89 0.76 -24.47 14.42
CA SER A 89 2.21 -24.44 14.68
C SER A 89 2.67 -23.17 15.39
N ARG A 90 1.85 -22.11 15.37
CA ARG A 90 2.16 -20.79 15.91
C ARG A 90 1.22 -20.36 17.06
N SER A 91 0.23 -21.18 17.40
CA SER A 91 -0.59 -20.98 18.60
C SER A 91 0.21 -21.44 19.82
N GLY A 92 0.62 -20.51 20.66
CA GLY A 92 1.31 -20.84 21.90
C GLY A 92 2.79 -20.49 21.97
N GLU A 93 3.41 -19.97 20.93
CA GLU A 93 4.69 -19.29 21.08
C GLU A 93 4.48 -18.00 21.88
N LYS A 94 4.45 -18.12 23.24
CA LYS A 94 4.78 -17.01 24.11
C LYS A 94 6.10 -16.41 23.62
N PRO A 95 6.31 -15.09 23.71
CA PRO A 95 7.64 -14.55 23.44
C PRO A 95 8.62 -15.37 24.24
N ASP A 96 9.57 -16.04 23.56
CA ASP A 96 10.75 -16.54 24.26
C ASP A 96 11.30 -15.39 25.07
N ASP A 97 11.40 -15.57 26.38
CA ASP A 97 11.98 -14.64 27.37
C ASP A 97 13.50 -14.47 27.17
N ALA A 98 14.04 -14.96 26.06
CA ALA A 98 15.37 -14.65 25.60
C ALA A 98 15.33 -13.32 24.86
N SER A 99 15.45 -12.20 25.60
CA SER A 99 15.79 -10.85 25.13
C SER A 99 15.28 -10.55 23.72
N SER A 100 13.95 -10.48 23.56
CA SER A 100 13.33 -10.04 22.32
C SER A 100 13.90 -8.66 21.98
N PRO A 101 14.35 -8.43 20.71
CA PRO A 101 14.73 -7.08 20.28
C PRO A 101 13.62 -6.04 20.48
N ALA A 102 12.41 -6.47 20.88
CA ALA A 102 11.30 -5.60 21.24
C ALA A 102 11.58 -4.76 22.51
N ASP A 103 12.45 -5.23 23.43
CA ASP A 103 12.86 -4.46 24.62
C ASP A 103 14.04 -3.51 24.38
N ALA A 104 14.68 -3.58 23.21
CA ALA A 104 15.67 -2.59 22.82
C ALA A 104 14.97 -1.25 22.58
N ALA A 105 15.29 -0.24 23.37
CA ALA A 105 14.82 1.12 23.15
C ALA A 105 15.35 1.65 21.82
N TRP A 106 14.49 1.71 20.81
CA TRP A 106 14.83 2.29 19.52
C TRP A 106 14.62 3.81 19.55
N PRO A 107 15.52 4.61 18.93
CA PRO A 107 15.30 6.05 18.84
C PRO A 107 14.05 6.39 18.06
N VAL A 108 13.06 6.97 18.71
CA VAL A 108 11.84 7.49 18.08
C VAL A 108 12.04 8.88 17.51
N MET A 109 11.07 9.38 16.73
CA MET A 109 11.08 10.73 16.20
C MET A 109 11.14 11.74 17.32
N SER A 110 11.96 12.78 17.16
CA SER A 110 12.12 13.87 18.10
C SER A 110 12.42 15.16 17.37
N GLU A 111 12.06 16.28 17.99
CA GLU A 111 12.29 17.60 17.44
C GLU A 111 13.79 17.82 17.09
N GLY A 112 14.02 18.44 15.93
CA GLY A 112 15.36 18.80 15.47
C GLY A 112 16.28 17.63 15.10
N THR A 113 15.81 16.36 15.19
CA THR A 113 16.64 15.19 14.88
C THR A 113 16.22 14.58 13.52
N PRO A 114 16.96 14.86 12.44
CA PRO A 114 16.69 14.27 11.14
C PRO A 114 16.95 12.76 11.13
N PHE A 115 16.27 12.06 10.24
CA PHE A 115 16.51 10.64 9.98
C PHE A 115 16.41 10.34 8.48
N PRO A 116 17.00 9.22 7.99
CA PRO A 116 17.13 8.95 6.57
C PRO A 116 15.79 8.64 5.92
N LEU A 117 15.70 8.95 4.63
CA LEU A 117 14.61 8.52 3.77
C LEU A 117 14.74 7.03 3.43
N THR A 118 13.61 6.38 3.18
CA THR A 118 13.61 5.10 2.46
C THR A 118 14.04 5.31 1.01
N PRO A 119 14.54 4.26 0.33
CA PRO A 119 14.87 4.35 -1.10
C PRO A 119 13.70 4.79 -1.98
N VAL A 120 12.47 4.42 -1.61
CA VAL A 120 11.26 4.85 -2.32
C VAL A 120 10.96 6.32 -2.08
N GLN A 121 11.10 6.80 -0.85
CA GLN A 121 10.98 8.23 -0.55
C GLN A 121 12.01 9.06 -1.32
N HIS A 122 13.27 8.59 -1.43
CA HIS A 122 14.28 9.22 -2.27
C HIS A 122 13.84 9.31 -3.74
N ALA A 123 13.28 8.24 -4.28
CA ALA A 123 12.78 8.24 -5.66
C ALA A 123 11.63 9.24 -5.85
N TYR A 124 10.68 9.29 -4.93
CA TYR A 124 9.56 10.23 -4.98
C TYR A 124 10.03 11.68 -4.84
N LEU A 125 10.97 11.95 -3.93
CA LEU A 125 11.50 13.28 -3.73
C LEU A 125 12.31 13.75 -4.97
N THR A 126 13.14 12.87 -5.57
CA THR A 126 13.87 13.16 -6.81
C THR A 126 12.92 13.48 -7.96
N GLY A 127 11.81 12.73 -8.10
CA GLY A 127 10.80 12.97 -9.12
C GLY A 127 10.09 14.34 -9.00
N ARG A 128 10.12 14.97 -7.83
CA ARG A 128 9.57 16.32 -7.62
C ARG A 128 10.49 17.42 -8.11
N MET A 129 11.78 17.15 -8.31
CA MET A 129 12.75 18.16 -8.70
C MET A 129 12.51 18.64 -10.13
N PRO A 130 12.47 19.95 -10.38
CA PRO A 130 12.14 20.49 -11.70
C PRO A 130 13.21 20.21 -12.77
N GLY A 131 14.43 19.86 -12.41
CA GLY A 131 15.51 19.53 -13.34
C GLY A 131 15.46 18.09 -13.89
N GLN A 132 14.54 17.26 -13.45
CA GLN A 132 14.41 15.88 -13.91
C GLN A 132 13.50 15.78 -15.14
N THR A 133 13.83 14.87 -16.06
CA THR A 133 12.92 14.54 -17.18
C THR A 133 11.60 14.01 -16.62
N LEU A 134 10.47 14.63 -16.98
CA LEU A 134 9.15 14.42 -16.40
C LEU A 134 9.07 14.71 -14.89
N GLY A 135 9.99 15.53 -14.37
CA GLY A 135 10.00 15.98 -12.99
C GLY A 135 9.01 17.11 -12.71
N GLY A 136 9.07 17.65 -11.49
CA GLY A 136 8.15 18.70 -11.04
C GLY A 136 6.76 18.19 -10.67
N VAL A 137 6.59 16.87 -10.50
CA VAL A 137 5.32 16.23 -10.16
C VAL A 137 5.44 15.51 -8.82
N GLY A 138 4.50 15.76 -7.90
CA GLY A 138 4.40 15.00 -6.65
C GLY A 138 3.78 13.62 -6.87
N CYS A 139 4.34 12.62 -6.18
CA CYS A 139 3.73 11.31 -6.11
C CYS A 139 2.68 11.32 -5.00
N HIS A 140 1.44 11.66 -5.35
CA HIS A 140 0.35 11.84 -4.38
C HIS A 140 -0.92 11.10 -4.82
N LEU A 141 -1.76 10.77 -3.85
CA LEU A 141 -3.10 10.26 -4.07
C LEU A 141 -4.10 11.39 -3.95
N TYR A 142 -4.89 11.62 -5.00
CA TYR A 142 -6.09 12.43 -4.94
C TYR A 142 -7.32 11.54 -5.06
N GLN A 143 -8.24 11.65 -4.08
CA GLN A 143 -9.51 10.91 -4.08
C GLN A 143 -10.68 11.83 -3.70
N GLU A 144 -11.86 11.50 -4.23
CA GLU A 144 -13.12 12.12 -3.87
C GLU A 144 -14.06 11.09 -3.27
N PHE A 145 -14.67 11.47 -2.14
CA PHE A 145 -15.68 10.66 -1.47
C PHE A 145 -17.00 11.42 -1.45
N ALA A 146 -18.06 10.78 -1.92
CA ALA A 146 -19.42 11.32 -1.84
C ALA A 146 -20.13 10.75 -0.61
N GLY A 147 -20.85 11.59 0.11
CA GLY A 147 -21.60 11.18 1.30
C GLY A 147 -22.66 12.20 1.68
N HIS A 148 -23.22 12.00 2.89
CA HIS A 148 -24.24 12.86 3.48
C HIS A 148 -23.88 13.19 4.92
N TYR A 149 -24.30 14.38 5.38
CA TYR A 149 -24.25 14.81 6.78
C TYR A 149 -22.85 14.99 7.41
N LEU A 150 -21.77 15.01 6.63
CA LEU A 150 -20.45 15.35 7.14
C LEU A 150 -20.31 16.88 7.26
N THR A 151 -19.84 17.34 8.40
CA THR A 151 -19.53 18.75 8.65
C THR A 151 -18.03 18.98 8.79
N ALA A 152 -17.56 20.21 8.53
CA ALA A 152 -16.15 20.54 8.68
C ALA A 152 -15.66 20.36 10.13
N PRO A 153 -16.36 20.80 11.18
CA PRO A 153 -15.93 20.58 12.56
C PRO A 153 -15.77 19.11 12.95
N GLN A 154 -16.67 18.23 12.48
CA GLN A 154 -16.55 16.80 12.74
C GLN A 154 -15.29 16.21 12.07
N LEU A 155 -15.02 16.62 10.83
CA LEU A 155 -13.85 16.18 10.09
C LEU A 155 -12.56 16.73 10.73
N GLU A 156 -12.53 17.99 11.12
CA GLU A 156 -11.39 18.62 11.79
C GLU A 156 -11.06 17.96 13.13
N GLN A 157 -12.07 17.65 13.93
CA GLN A 157 -11.90 16.94 15.18
C GLN A 157 -11.30 15.55 14.95
N ALA A 158 -11.80 14.80 13.98
CA ALA A 158 -11.29 13.48 13.65
C ALA A 158 -9.83 13.55 13.16
N ILE A 159 -9.51 14.51 12.28
CA ILE A 159 -8.13 14.69 11.78
C ILE A 159 -7.19 15.12 12.91
N THR A 160 -7.64 15.97 13.83
CA THR A 160 -6.83 16.38 14.99
C THR A 160 -6.43 15.18 15.87
N ILE A 161 -7.35 14.24 16.08
CA ILE A 161 -7.04 13.00 16.80
C ILE A 161 -6.02 12.13 16.02
N LEU A 162 -6.17 12.02 14.70
CA LEU A 162 -5.23 11.28 13.86
C LEU A 162 -3.85 11.93 13.84
N LEU A 163 -3.76 13.26 13.85
CA LEU A 163 -2.49 13.99 13.99
C LEU A 163 -1.79 13.65 15.30
N GLN A 164 -2.52 13.62 16.41
CA GLN A 164 -1.95 13.25 17.70
C GLN A 164 -1.47 11.79 17.75
N ARG A 165 -2.15 10.90 17.02
CA ARG A 165 -1.86 9.48 17.01
C ARG A 165 -0.68 9.10 16.10
N HIS A 166 -0.52 9.80 14.96
CA HIS A 166 0.38 9.39 13.89
C HIS A 166 1.51 10.40 13.64
N PRO A 167 2.72 10.19 14.18
CA PRO A 167 3.86 11.08 13.97
C PRO A 167 4.22 11.31 12.49
N MET A 168 3.91 10.36 11.59
CA MET A 168 4.17 10.51 10.16
C MET A 168 3.39 11.66 9.49
N LEU A 169 2.31 12.13 10.11
CA LEU A 169 1.56 13.30 9.62
C LEU A 169 2.26 14.64 9.95
N HIS A 170 3.34 14.60 10.72
CA HIS A 170 4.14 15.75 11.14
C HIS A 170 5.49 15.86 10.41
N ILE A 171 5.69 15.12 9.31
CA ILE A 171 7.00 15.01 8.67
C ILE A 171 7.19 16.12 7.63
N ALA A 172 8.35 16.76 7.67
CA ALA A 172 8.88 17.59 6.58
C ALA A 172 10.08 16.88 5.91
N PHE A 173 10.22 17.11 4.60
CA PHE A 173 11.25 16.49 3.77
C PHE A 173 12.29 17.51 3.34
N ARG A 174 13.55 17.27 3.67
CA ARG A 174 14.65 18.20 3.42
C ARG A 174 15.30 17.95 2.08
N ALA A 175 15.89 19.01 1.51
CA ALA A 175 16.62 18.91 0.25
C ALA A 175 17.90 18.05 0.33
N ASP A 176 18.44 17.85 1.54
CA ASP A 176 19.59 16.98 1.79
C ASP A 176 19.26 15.47 1.80
N GLY A 177 18.04 15.11 1.48
CA GLY A 177 17.60 13.71 1.45
C GLY A 177 17.33 13.13 2.84
N GLN A 178 16.98 13.96 3.80
CA GLN A 178 16.54 13.56 5.12
C GLN A 178 15.09 13.98 5.37
N GLN A 179 14.47 13.40 6.39
CA GLN A 179 13.17 13.79 6.87
C GLN A 179 13.27 14.17 8.36
N VAL A 180 12.41 15.07 8.79
CA VAL A 180 12.39 15.59 10.14
C VAL A 180 10.97 15.66 10.67
N TRP A 181 10.79 15.28 11.93
CA TRP A 181 9.54 15.46 12.64
C TRP A 181 9.38 16.90 13.11
N LEU A 182 8.20 17.46 12.88
CA LEU A 182 7.82 18.80 13.31
C LEU A 182 6.93 18.70 14.56
N PRO A 183 7.18 19.48 15.63
CA PRO A 183 6.33 19.46 16.83
C PRO A 183 4.93 19.96 16.53
N GLN A 184 4.80 20.88 15.56
CA GLN A 184 3.51 21.34 15.04
C GLN A 184 3.32 20.83 13.62
N PRO A 185 2.25 20.06 13.32
CA PRO A 185 1.94 19.62 11.97
C PRO A 185 1.57 20.81 11.09
N TYR A 186 1.87 20.72 9.81
CA TYR A 186 1.34 21.67 8.83
C TYR A 186 -0.13 21.34 8.58
N TRP A 187 -1.01 21.90 9.42
CA TRP A 187 -2.46 21.71 9.31
C TRP A 187 -3.20 23.02 9.55
N ASN A 188 -3.95 23.48 8.54
CA ASN A 188 -4.67 24.76 8.55
C ASN A 188 -6.20 24.59 8.60
N GLY A 189 -6.67 23.41 9.00
CA GLY A 189 -8.09 23.08 9.00
C GLY A 189 -8.62 22.62 7.63
N VAL A 190 -9.91 22.31 7.59
CA VAL A 190 -10.62 21.86 6.39
C VAL A 190 -11.06 23.05 5.55
N THR A 191 -10.62 23.13 4.30
CA THR A 191 -11.15 24.13 3.37
C THR A 191 -12.57 23.75 2.95
N VAL A 192 -13.55 24.66 3.17
CA VAL A 192 -14.95 24.43 2.85
C VAL A 192 -15.35 25.19 1.59
N HIS A 193 -16.00 24.50 0.66
CA HIS A 193 -16.63 25.06 -0.55
C HIS A 193 -18.14 24.89 -0.43
N ASP A 194 -18.88 25.96 -0.20
CA ASP A 194 -20.34 25.91 -0.07
C ASP A 194 -21.01 26.11 -1.43
N LEU A 195 -21.55 25.07 -2.00
CA LEU A 195 -22.26 25.05 -3.28
C LEU A 195 -23.76 24.72 -3.11
N ARG A 196 -24.29 24.84 -1.89
CA ARG A 196 -25.68 24.46 -1.61
C ARG A 196 -26.69 25.32 -2.35
N GLN A 197 -26.36 26.58 -2.62
CA GLN A 197 -27.21 27.55 -3.31
C GLN A 197 -26.84 27.75 -4.80
N THR A 198 -25.87 26.98 -5.30
CA THR A 198 -25.39 27.08 -6.69
C THR A 198 -26.24 26.19 -7.59
N ASP A 199 -26.57 26.66 -8.80
CA ASP A 199 -27.26 25.84 -9.80
C ASP A 199 -26.43 24.63 -10.25
N GLU A 200 -27.11 23.64 -10.82
CA GLU A 200 -26.45 22.35 -11.17
C GLU A 200 -25.29 22.50 -12.16
N ALA A 201 -25.46 23.33 -13.20
CA ALA A 201 -24.44 23.50 -14.24
C ALA A 201 -23.18 24.17 -13.68
N SER A 202 -23.35 25.27 -12.94
CA SER A 202 -22.25 25.97 -12.27
C SER A 202 -21.57 25.11 -11.21
N ARG A 203 -22.32 24.29 -10.49
CA ARG A 203 -21.83 23.35 -9.50
C ARG A 203 -20.94 22.28 -10.13
N GLN A 204 -21.36 21.67 -11.24
CA GLN A 204 -20.58 20.66 -11.97
C GLN A 204 -19.28 21.28 -12.54
N ALA A 205 -19.37 22.50 -13.10
CA ALA A 205 -18.21 23.22 -13.61
C ALA A 205 -17.19 23.52 -12.49
N TYR A 206 -17.69 23.95 -11.32
CA TYR A 206 -16.84 24.22 -10.16
C TYR A 206 -16.14 22.95 -9.65
N LEU A 207 -16.88 21.85 -9.48
CA LEU A 207 -16.34 20.57 -9.04
C LEU A 207 -15.27 20.04 -10.01
N GLU A 208 -15.49 20.18 -11.32
CA GLU A 208 -14.48 19.79 -12.31
C GLU A 208 -13.22 20.66 -12.23
N THR A 209 -13.38 21.97 -12.11
CA THR A 209 -12.26 22.90 -11.92
C THR A 209 -11.48 22.59 -10.64
N LEU A 210 -12.19 22.31 -9.54
CA LEU A 210 -11.59 21.94 -8.27
C LEU A 210 -10.83 20.61 -8.38
N ARG A 211 -11.40 19.62 -9.05
CA ARG A 211 -10.77 18.33 -9.34
C ARG A 211 -9.48 18.48 -10.13
N GLN A 212 -9.52 19.27 -11.21
CA GLN A 212 -8.33 19.54 -12.02
C GLN A 212 -7.22 20.21 -11.22
N ARG A 213 -7.58 21.18 -10.39
CA ARG A 213 -6.63 21.86 -9.52
C ARG A 213 -6.01 20.92 -8.48
N LEU A 214 -6.85 20.16 -7.75
CA LEU A 214 -6.38 19.32 -6.64
C LEU A 214 -5.62 18.07 -7.11
N SER A 215 -6.06 17.46 -8.22
CA SER A 215 -5.40 16.27 -8.76
C SER A 215 -4.00 16.52 -9.33
N HIS A 216 -3.64 17.78 -9.57
CA HIS A 216 -2.32 18.19 -10.07
C HIS A 216 -1.56 19.07 -9.07
N ARG A 217 -2.08 19.20 -7.84
CA ARG A 217 -1.45 20.04 -6.81
C ARG A 217 -0.14 19.43 -6.34
N LEU A 218 0.92 20.23 -6.32
CA LEU A 218 2.18 19.88 -5.69
C LEU A 218 2.15 20.38 -4.24
N LEU A 219 2.09 19.48 -3.27
CA LEU A 219 2.13 19.80 -1.84
C LEU A 219 3.55 20.25 -1.46
N ARG A 220 3.68 21.20 -0.54
CA ARG A 220 4.98 21.74 -0.08
C ARG A 220 5.55 20.88 1.04
N VAL A 221 6.02 19.70 0.66
CA VAL A 221 6.48 18.67 1.62
C VAL A 221 7.70 19.13 2.44
N GLU A 222 8.45 20.10 1.94
CA GLU A 222 9.56 20.75 2.64
C GLU A 222 9.09 21.59 3.84
N MET A 223 7.84 22.04 3.81
CA MET A 223 7.18 22.75 4.91
C MET A 223 6.36 21.83 5.81
N GLY A 224 6.32 20.52 5.49
CA GLY A 224 5.46 19.56 6.17
C GLY A 224 4.02 19.48 5.64
N GLU A 225 3.70 20.18 4.53
CA GLU A 225 2.42 20.03 3.83
C GLU A 225 2.41 18.71 3.06
N THR A 226 1.98 17.64 3.70
CA THR A 226 2.01 16.27 3.14
C THR A 226 0.62 15.73 2.86
N PHE A 227 -0.42 16.41 3.29
CA PHE A 227 -1.82 16.08 3.03
C PHE A 227 -2.69 17.34 3.00
N ASP A 228 -3.90 17.22 2.42
CA ASP A 228 -4.90 18.29 2.35
C ASP A 228 -6.30 17.67 2.29
N PHE A 229 -7.23 18.25 3.05
CA PHE A 229 -8.64 17.86 3.09
C PHE A 229 -9.51 19.07 2.76
N GLN A 230 -10.36 18.94 1.76
CA GLN A 230 -11.32 19.96 1.39
C GLN A 230 -12.72 19.36 1.32
N LEU A 231 -13.71 20.10 1.81
CA LEU A 231 -15.10 19.65 1.90
C LEU A 231 -16.00 20.55 1.05
N THR A 232 -16.62 19.99 0.02
CA THR A 232 -17.66 20.68 -0.74
C THR A 232 -19.03 20.31 -0.20
N LEU A 233 -19.80 21.30 0.26
CA LEU A 233 -21.18 21.16 0.70
C LEU A 233 -22.10 21.28 -0.51
N LEU A 234 -23.02 20.35 -0.64
CA LEU A 234 -23.96 20.21 -1.76
C LEU A 234 -25.39 20.23 -1.24
N PRO A 235 -26.41 20.51 -2.10
CA PRO A 235 -27.82 20.41 -1.72
C PRO A 235 -28.16 19.05 -1.10
N ASP A 236 -29.28 18.97 -0.38
CA ASP A 236 -29.82 17.76 0.25
C ASP A 236 -28.86 17.12 1.28
N ASN A 237 -28.13 17.96 2.01
CA ASN A 237 -27.10 17.51 2.97
C ASN A 237 -26.03 16.60 2.37
N ARG A 238 -25.88 16.58 1.05
CA ARG A 238 -24.81 15.87 0.38
C ARG A 238 -23.49 16.62 0.54
N HIS A 239 -22.41 15.90 0.45
CA HIS A 239 -21.06 16.48 0.41
C HIS A 239 -20.15 15.74 -0.55
N ARG A 240 -19.06 16.40 -0.93
CA ARG A 240 -17.90 15.81 -1.59
C ARG A 240 -16.67 16.12 -0.75
N LEU A 241 -16.06 15.09 -0.20
CA LEU A 241 -14.78 15.18 0.49
C LEU A 241 -13.67 14.96 -0.53
N HIS A 242 -12.77 15.92 -0.66
CA HIS A 242 -11.56 15.85 -1.48
C HIS A 242 -10.37 15.60 -0.57
N VAL A 243 -9.64 14.55 -0.85
CA VAL A 243 -8.48 14.11 -0.07
C VAL A 243 -7.25 14.08 -0.95
N ASN A 244 -6.22 14.77 -0.52
CA ASN A 244 -4.90 14.78 -1.16
C ASN A 244 -3.86 14.33 -0.15
N ILE A 245 -3.11 13.27 -0.42
CA ILE A 245 -2.08 12.74 0.48
C ILE A 245 -0.85 12.38 -0.35
N ASP A 246 0.31 12.88 0.07
CA ASP A 246 1.59 12.55 -0.57
C ASP A 246 2.06 11.14 -0.15
N LEU A 247 2.52 10.36 -1.09
CA LEU A 247 2.99 8.99 -0.84
C LEU A 247 4.34 8.95 -0.12
N LEU A 248 4.95 10.10 0.13
CA LEU A 248 6.11 10.19 1.01
C LEU A 248 5.79 9.81 2.46
N ILE A 249 4.52 9.95 2.89
CA ILE A 249 4.11 9.66 4.28
C ILE A 249 3.26 8.40 4.42
N MET A 250 2.67 7.90 3.35
CA MET A 250 1.75 6.75 3.40
C MET A 250 1.93 5.81 2.23
N ASP A 251 1.92 4.52 2.50
CA ASP A 251 1.73 3.45 1.52
C ASP A 251 0.28 2.93 1.52
N ALA A 252 -0.03 1.93 0.70
CA ALA A 252 -1.39 1.41 0.58
C ALA A 252 -1.94 0.80 1.89
N SER A 253 -1.09 0.21 2.72
CA SER A 253 -1.50 -0.31 4.03
C SER A 253 -1.84 0.83 4.99
N SER A 254 -1.02 1.89 4.98
CA SER A 254 -1.27 3.12 5.73
C SER A 254 -2.56 3.80 5.32
N PHE A 255 -2.89 3.82 4.02
CA PHE A 255 -4.19 4.35 3.57
C PHE A 255 -5.35 3.59 4.16
N THR A 256 -5.29 2.26 4.17
CA THR A 256 -6.36 1.44 4.75
C THR A 256 -6.52 1.76 6.23
N LEU A 257 -5.42 1.75 6.99
CA LEU A 257 -5.41 2.09 8.42
C LEU A 257 -5.99 3.49 8.67
N PHE A 258 -5.48 4.50 7.96
CA PHE A 258 -5.90 5.89 8.12
C PHE A 258 -7.40 6.09 7.87
N PHE A 259 -7.95 5.52 6.79
CA PHE A 259 -9.36 5.67 6.48
C PHE A 259 -10.27 4.81 7.37
N ASP A 260 -9.81 3.66 7.84
CA ASP A 260 -10.56 2.86 8.82
C ASP A 260 -10.64 3.60 10.16
N GLU A 261 -9.55 4.21 10.63
CA GLU A 261 -9.52 5.04 11.83
C GLU A 261 -10.35 6.33 11.67
N LEU A 262 -10.22 7.02 10.54
CA LEU A 262 -11.05 8.19 10.23
C LEU A 262 -12.54 7.84 10.25
N ASN A 263 -12.93 6.70 9.69
CA ASN A 263 -14.31 6.23 9.71
C ASN A 263 -14.80 5.90 11.13
N ALA A 264 -13.97 5.26 11.95
CA ALA A 264 -14.29 4.97 13.34
C ALA A 264 -14.54 6.26 14.15
N LEU A 265 -13.64 7.24 14.00
CA LEU A 265 -13.79 8.56 14.66
C LEU A 265 -15.05 9.30 14.21
N LEU A 266 -15.34 9.32 12.91
CA LEU A 266 -16.56 9.95 12.37
C LEU A 266 -17.84 9.19 12.77
N ALA A 267 -17.73 7.92 13.14
CA ALA A 267 -18.82 7.13 13.74
C ALA A 267 -18.96 7.37 15.24
N GLY A 268 -18.07 8.14 15.88
CA GLY A 268 -18.06 8.42 17.31
C GLY A 268 -17.36 7.33 18.14
N GLU A 269 -16.60 6.46 17.50
CA GLU A 269 -15.78 5.44 18.18
C GLU A 269 -14.47 6.08 18.67
N SER A 270 -13.90 5.56 19.76
CA SER A 270 -12.57 5.95 20.24
C SER A 270 -11.49 5.02 19.68
N LEU A 271 -10.32 5.57 19.42
CA LEU A 271 -9.16 4.78 19.01
C LEU A 271 -8.30 4.42 20.24
N PRO A 272 -7.68 3.24 20.27
CA PRO A 272 -6.70 2.91 21.28
C PRO A 272 -5.48 3.83 21.12
N PRO A 273 -4.74 4.14 22.21
CA PRO A 273 -3.52 4.93 22.10
C PRO A 273 -2.48 4.19 21.24
N GLY A 274 -1.72 4.92 20.43
CA GLY A 274 -0.55 4.38 19.73
C GLY A 274 0.59 4.07 20.70
N ASP A 275 1.56 3.23 20.29
CA ASP A 275 2.76 2.99 21.10
C ASP A 275 3.78 4.13 20.87
N PRO A 276 4.03 4.98 21.87
CA PRO A 276 4.95 6.11 21.72
C PRO A 276 6.43 5.68 21.71
N ARG A 277 6.73 4.42 21.99
CA ARG A 277 8.08 3.88 22.08
C ARG A 277 8.59 3.34 20.74
N TYR A 278 7.71 3.22 19.74
CA TYR A 278 8.07 2.64 18.46
C TYR A 278 7.31 3.32 17.31
N ASP A 279 8.03 4.12 16.53
CA ASP A 279 7.50 4.85 15.37
C ASP A 279 8.26 4.49 14.07
N PHE A 280 8.00 5.22 13.00
CA PHE A 280 8.63 4.95 11.71
C PHE A 280 10.15 5.13 11.72
N ARG A 281 10.70 6.07 12.50
CA ARG A 281 12.16 6.20 12.67
C ARG A 281 12.75 4.97 13.35
N ALA A 282 12.14 4.54 14.45
CA ALA A 282 12.50 3.33 15.15
C ALA A 282 12.45 2.10 14.22
N TYR A 283 11.37 1.99 13.45
CA TYR A 283 11.22 0.93 12.44
C TYR A 283 12.34 0.93 11.41
N LEU A 284 12.69 2.08 10.83
CA LEU A 284 13.75 2.17 9.82
C LEU A 284 15.11 1.75 10.37
N LEU A 285 15.45 2.19 11.58
CA LEU A 285 16.72 1.82 12.23
C LEU A 285 16.76 0.33 12.57
N HIS A 286 15.66 -0.22 13.04
CA HIS A 286 15.51 -1.64 13.32
C HIS A 286 15.66 -2.47 12.04
N GLN A 287 14.92 -2.10 10.99
CA GLN A 287 14.99 -2.75 9.69
C GLN A 287 16.39 -2.70 9.08
N GLN A 288 17.07 -1.55 9.15
CA GLN A 288 18.43 -1.40 8.65
C GLN A 288 19.40 -2.35 9.36
N LYS A 289 19.33 -2.44 10.69
CA LYS A 289 20.19 -3.31 11.48
C LYS A 289 20.01 -4.79 11.10
N ILE A 290 18.77 -5.24 10.97
CA ILE A 290 18.46 -6.65 10.67
C ILE A 290 18.82 -6.99 9.21
N ASN A 291 18.54 -6.08 8.28
CA ASN A 291 18.69 -6.36 6.85
C ASN A 291 20.09 -6.07 6.31
N GLN A 292 21.00 -5.46 7.07
CA GLN A 292 22.33 -5.09 6.56
C GLN A 292 23.06 -6.23 5.85
N PRO A 293 23.14 -7.47 6.40
CA PRO A 293 23.82 -8.57 5.70
C PRO A 293 23.14 -9.01 4.39
N LEU A 294 21.81 -8.82 4.30
CA LEU A 294 21.05 -9.12 3.09
C LEU A 294 21.20 -8.02 2.05
N LEU A 295 21.26 -6.77 2.48
CA LEU A 295 21.49 -5.60 1.63
C LEU A 295 22.87 -5.69 0.95
N ASP A 296 23.91 -6.07 1.67
CA ASP A 296 25.25 -6.25 1.12
C ASP A 296 25.29 -7.33 0.05
N LYS A 297 24.68 -8.49 0.28
CA LYS A 297 24.53 -9.56 -0.72
C LYS A 297 23.74 -9.09 -1.94
N ALA A 298 22.62 -8.40 -1.72
CA ALA A 298 21.80 -7.88 -2.82
C ALA A 298 22.55 -6.83 -3.65
N ARG A 299 23.34 -5.97 -3.01
CA ARG A 299 24.18 -4.98 -3.69
C ARG A 299 25.18 -5.64 -4.64
N VAL A 300 25.92 -6.64 -4.18
CA VAL A 300 26.88 -7.40 -5.02
C VAL A 300 26.15 -8.04 -6.21
N TYR A 301 25.02 -8.69 -5.95
CA TYR A 301 24.21 -9.33 -7.00
C TYR A 301 23.74 -8.35 -8.07
N TRP A 302 23.17 -7.20 -7.66
CA TRP A 302 22.63 -6.23 -8.60
C TRP A 302 23.72 -5.45 -9.36
N LEU A 303 24.84 -5.12 -8.72
CA LEU A 303 25.99 -4.49 -9.40
C LEU A 303 26.56 -5.39 -10.49
N ALA A 304 26.70 -6.70 -10.22
CA ALA A 304 27.16 -7.67 -11.21
C ALA A 304 26.19 -7.81 -12.41
N LYS A 305 24.91 -7.51 -12.22
CA LYS A 305 23.87 -7.63 -13.27
C LYS A 305 23.52 -6.31 -13.96
N ALA A 306 23.93 -5.18 -13.42
CA ALA A 306 23.49 -3.86 -13.88
C ALA A 306 23.74 -3.64 -15.38
N SER A 307 24.91 -4.06 -15.90
CA SER A 307 25.26 -3.95 -17.31
C SER A 307 24.48 -4.88 -18.25
N MET A 308 23.83 -5.92 -17.70
CA MET A 308 23.07 -6.91 -18.46
C MET A 308 21.55 -6.67 -18.42
N LEU A 309 21.11 -5.64 -17.68
CA LEU A 309 19.69 -5.32 -17.59
C LEU A 309 19.18 -4.80 -18.95
N PRO A 310 18.02 -5.27 -19.41
CA PRO A 310 17.43 -4.74 -20.63
C PRO A 310 16.97 -3.29 -20.41
N PRO A 311 16.78 -2.51 -21.49
CA PRO A 311 16.30 -1.16 -21.37
C PRO A 311 14.85 -1.10 -20.87
N ALA A 312 14.44 0.09 -20.42
CA ALA A 312 13.04 0.41 -20.20
C ALA A 312 12.25 0.35 -21.52
N PRO A 313 10.94 0.13 -21.48
CA PRO A 313 10.10 0.21 -22.67
C PRO A 313 10.24 1.58 -23.36
N VAL A 314 10.50 1.58 -24.66
CA VAL A 314 10.52 2.78 -25.49
C VAL A 314 9.21 2.81 -26.28
N LEU A 315 8.34 3.79 -25.99
CA LEU A 315 7.08 3.96 -26.70
C LEU A 315 7.18 5.09 -27.72
N PRO A 316 6.37 5.06 -28.79
CA PRO A 316 6.24 6.20 -29.68
C PRO A 316 5.78 7.44 -28.89
N LEU A 317 6.52 8.51 -28.97
CA LEU A 317 6.25 9.75 -28.25
C LEU A 317 5.70 10.80 -29.22
N ALA A 318 4.72 11.59 -28.78
CA ALA A 318 4.24 12.74 -29.55
C ALA A 318 5.24 13.90 -29.51
N CYS A 319 6.04 14.00 -28.46
CA CYS A 319 7.14 14.94 -28.32
C CYS A 319 8.18 14.40 -27.32
N GLU A 320 9.38 14.93 -27.39
CA GLU A 320 10.44 14.57 -26.43
C GLU A 320 10.07 15.07 -25.02
N PRO A 321 10.09 14.20 -23.99
CA PRO A 321 9.72 14.57 -22.62
C PRO A 321 10.48 15.76 -22.05
N ALA A 322 11.75 15.95 -22.46
CA ALA A 322 12.57 17.08 -22.03
C ALA A 322 12.07 18.45 -22.56
N THR A 323 11.19 18.45 -23.58
CA THR A 323 10.62 19.68 -24.16
C THR A 323 9.32 20.11 -23.46
N LEU A 324 8.79 19.28 -22.57
CA LEU A 324 7.56 19.60 -21.83
C LEU A 324 7.84 20.67 -20.79
N ARG A 325 7.10 21.78 -20.85
CA ARG A 325 7.16 22.85 -19.84
C ARG A 325 6.43 22.46 -18.56
N GLU A 326 5.38 21.67 -18.67
CA GLU A 326 4.55 21.18 -17.57
C GLU A 326 4.20 19.72 -17.83
N VAL A 327 4.33 18.91 -16.79
CA VAL A 327 3.95 17.49 -16.85
C VAL A 327 2.53 17.35 -16.33
N ARG A 328 1.59 16.96 -17.19
CA ARG A 328 0.21 16.66 -16.83
C ARG A 328 -0.13 15.21 -17.16
N ASN A 329 -0.61 14.49 -16.18
CA ASN A 329 -1.03 13.11 -16.33
C ASN A 329 -2.53 13.03 -16.69
N THR A 330 -2.83 12.40 -17.82
CA THR A 330 -4.22 12.12 -18.22
C THR A 330 -4.60 10.71 -17.82
N ARG A 331 -5.66 10.58 -17.02
CA ARG A 331 -6.18 9.27 -16.61
C ARG A 331 -7.09 8.70 -17.70
N ARG A 332 -6.80 7.48 -18.13
CA ARG A 332 -7.71 6.66 -18.94
C ARG A 332 -8.23 5.52 -18.08
N ARG A 333 -9.55 5.35 -18.02
CA ARG A 333 -10.20 4.36 -17.17
C ARG A 333 -11.03 3.41 -18.02
N MET A 334 -10.87 2.13 -17.77
CA MET A 334 -11.73 1.07 -18.28
C MET A 334 -12.16 0.18 -17.10
N ILE A 335 -13.42 -0.19 -17.09
CA ILE A 335 -13.96 -1.12 -16.09
C ILE A 335 -14.16 -2.47 -16.80
N VAL A 336 -13.49 -3.50 -16.30
CA VAL A 336 -13.69 -4.87 -16.75
C VAL A 336 -14.88 -5.44 -15.98
N PRO A 337 -15.95 -5.90 -16.65
CA PRO A 337 -17.08 -6.55 -15.98
C PRO A 337 -16.63 -7.76 -15.16
N THR A 338 -17.27 -7.97 -14.01
CA THR A 338 -16.93 -9.06 -13.07
C THR A 338 -16.92 -10.43 -13.74
N THR A 339 -17.86 -10.70 -14.64
CA THR A 339 -17.93 -11.95 -15.40
C THR A 339 -16.69 -12.19 -16.25
N ARG A 340 -16.19 -11.16 -16.94
CA ARG A 340 -14.94 -11.25 -17.73
C ARG A 340 -13.71 -11.39 -16.84
N TRP A 341 -13.68 -10.68 -15.73
CA TRP A 341 -12.60 -10.81 -14.77
C TRP A 341 -12.52 -12.21 -14.16
N ASN A 342 -13.65 -12.78 -13.76
CA ASN A 342 -13.71 -14.12 -13.21
C ASN A 342 -13.26 -15.18 -14.23
N ALA A 343 -13.73 -15.09 -15.48
CA ALA A 343 -13.30 -15.98 -16.55
C ALA A 343 -11.79 -15.88 -16.83
N PHE A 344 -11.22 -14.66 -16.79
CA PHE A 344 -9.79 -14.46 -16.94
C PHE A 344 -9.01 -15.07 -15.75
N SER A 345 -9.47 -14.83 -14.52
CA SER A 345 -8.85 -15.33 -13.29
C SER A 345 -8.88 -16.86 -13.24
N GLN A 346 -10.01 -17.46 -13.60
CA GLN A 346 -10.15 -18.92 -13.70
C GLN A 346 -9.15 -19.51 -14.70
N ARG A 347 -9.09 -18.99 -15.93
CA ARG A 347 -8.12 -19.45 -16.95
C ARG A 347 -6.67 -19.29 -16.48
N ALA A 348 -6.34 -18.19 -15.81
CA ALA A 348 -5.01 -18.00 -15.24
C ALA A 348 -4.72 -19.11 -14.23
N GLY A 349 -5.65 -19.37 -13.29
CA GLY A 349 -5.54 -20.41 -12.28
C GLY A 349 -5.40 -21.82 -12.86
N GLU A 350 -6.24 -22.22 -13.83
CA GLU A 350 -6.14 -23.50 -14.56
C GLU A 350 -4.77 -23.71 -15.21
N ASN A 351 -4.09 -22.62 -15.48
CA ASN A 351 -2.78 -22.60 -16.07
C ASN A 351 -1.63 -22.39 -15.05
N GLY A 352 -1.90 -22.46 -13.75
CA GLY A 352 -0.91 -22.30 -12.69
C GLY A 352 -0.30 -20.91 -12.58
N VAL A 353 -1.02 -19.86 -13.07
CA VAL A 353 -0.57 -18.47 -13.05
C VAL A 353 -1.54 -17.64 -12.24
N THR A 354 -1.05 -16.77 -11.36
CA THR A 354 -1.92 -15.83 -10.66
C THR A 354 -2.52 -14.80 -11.62
N PRO A 355 -3.75 -14.32 -11.41
CA PRO A 355 -4.36 -13.29 -12.24
C PRO A 355 -3.50 -12.03 -12.38
N THR A 356 -2.85 -11.61 -11.29
CA THR A 356 -1.93 -10.46 -11.28
C THR A 356 -0.75 -10.66 -12.22
N MET A 357 -0.12 -11.84 -12.19
CA MET A 357 1.00 -12.14 -13.09
C MET A 357 0.57 -12.32 -14.53
N ALA A 358 -0.59 -12.89 -14.78
CA ALA A 358 -1.17 -12.97 -16.12
C ALA A 358 -1.41 -11.56 -16.69
N LEU A 359 -2.00 -10.65 -15.92
CA LEU A 359 -2.22 -9.26 -16.32
C LEU A 359 -0.91 -8.50 -16.54
N ALA A 360 0.06 -8.62 -15.63
CA ALA A 360 1.38 -8.00 -15.76
C ALA A 360 2.10 -8.47 -17.03
N THR A 361 1.96 -9.76 -17.36
CA THR A 361 2.53 -10.35 -18.56
C THR A 361 1.87 -9.81 -19.84
N CYS A 362 0.54 -9.69 -19.86
CA CYS A 362 -0.18 -9.06 -20.96
C CYS A 362 0.26 -7.60 -21.16
N PHE A 363 0.40 -6.85 -20.06
CA PHE A 363 0.88 -5.47 -20.09
C PHE A 363 2.29 -5.37 -20.68
N ALA A 364 3.21 -6.21 -20.22
CA ALA A 364 4.58 -6.28 -20.72
C ALA A 364 4.64 -6.65 -22.21
N ALA A 365 3.79 -7.58 -22.66
CA ALA A 365 3.71 -7.98 -24.06
C ALA A 365 3.23 -6.82 -24.95
N VAL A 366 2.26 -6.04 -24.49
CA VAL A 366 1.78 -4.84 -25.21
C VAL A 366 2.90 -3.79 -25.28
N LEU A 367 3.57 -3.49 -24.17
CA LEU A 367 4.69 -2.53 -24.16
C LEU A 367 5.84 -2.97 -25.08
N GLY A 368 6.20 -4.25 -25.04
CA GLY A 368 7.24 -4.79 -25.91
C GLY A 368 6.89 -4.69 -27.39
N ARG A 369 5.62 -4.99 -27.75
CA ARG A 369 5.15 -4.86 -29.13
C ARG A 369 5.17 -3.42 -29.63
N TRP A 370 4.73 -2.47 -28.80
CA TRP A 370 4.76 -1.04 -29.16
C TRP A 370 6.18 -0.48 -29.21
N GLY A 371 7.08 -0.95 -28.34
CA GLY A 371 8.47 -0.52 -28.28
C GLY A 371 9.42 -1.31 -29.19
N GLY A 372 8.94 -2.31 -29.95
CA GLY A 372 9.81 -3.17 -30.74
C GLY A 372 10.83 -3.98 -29.94
N LEU A 373 10.54 -4.28 -28.67
CA LEU A 373 11.47 -4.92 -27.74
C LEU A 373 11.05 -6.37 -27.46
N THR A 374 12.01 -7.29 -27.51
CA THR A 374 11.84 -8.68 -27.07
C THR A 374 12.19 -8.89 -25.60
N ARG A 375 12.89 -7.95 -24.99
CA ARG A 375 13.23 -7.91 -23.56
C ARG A 375 13.12 -6.48 -23.08
N LEU A 376 12.50 -6.30 -21.93
CA LEU A 376 12.33 -5.00 -21.28
C LEU A 376 12.40 -5.15 -19.77
N LEU A 377 12.66 -4.04 -19.08
CA LEU A 377 12.69 -3.98 -17.62
C LEU A 377 11.44 -3.25 -17.13
N LEU A 378 10.72 -3.87 -16.20
CA LEU A 378 9.61 -3.24 -15.47
C LEU A 378 9.93 -3.19 -13.98
N ASN A 379 9.58 -2.09 -13.36
CA ASN A 379 9.56 -1.98 -11.90
C ASN A 379 8.19 -2.39 -11.38
N ILE A 380 8.17 -3.37 -10.48
CA ILE A 380 6.98 -3.77 -9.76
C ILE A 380 7.10 -3.27 -8.33
N THR A 381 6.09 -2.56 -7.85
CA THR A 381 6.01 -2.13 -6.45
C THR A 381 5.53 -3.29 -5.58
N LEU A 382 6.29 -3.62 -4.55
CA LEU A 382 5.92 -4.57 -3.51
C LEU A 382 5.80 -3.83 -2.19
N PHE A 383 4.94 -4.32 -1.32
CA PHE A 383 4.83 -3.85 0.05
C PHE A 383 5.67 -4.77 0.94
N ASP A 384 6.67 -4.21 1.61
CA ASP A 384 7.60 -4.96 2.48
C ASP A 384 7.61 -4.36 3.89
N ARG A 385 6.47 -4.44 4.55
CA ARG A 385 6.35 -4.04 5.95
C ARG A 385 6.68 -5.25 6.83
N GLN A 386 7.93 -5.32 7.28
CA GLN A 386 8.42 -6.44 8.11
C GLN A 386 7.82 -6.34 9.52
N PRO A 387 7.32 -7.43 10.10
CA PRO A 387 6.70 -7.45 11.44
C PRO A 387 7.75 -7.44 12.55
N LEU A 388 8.53 -6.37 12.63
CA LEU A 388 9.64 -6.25 13.59
C LEU A 388 9.18 -5.88 15.00
N HIS A 389 7.98 -5.32 15.13
CA HIS A 389 7.39 -4.89 16.39
C HIS A 389 5.85 -4.88 16.25
N PRO A 390 5.08 -5.13 17.32
CA PRO A 390 3.61 -5.09 17.25
C PRO A 390 3.04 -3.77 16.73
N ALA A 391 3.64 -2.63 17.09
CA ALA A 391 3.22 -1.31 16.65
C ALA A 391 3.38 -1.07 15.12
N VAL A 392 4.08 -1.93 14.39
CA VAL A 392 4.27 -1.78 12.93
C VAL A 392 2.95 -1.78 12.16
N ASP A 393 1.97 -2.55 12.60
CA ASP A 393 0.68 -2.65 11.94
C ASP A 393 -0.25 -1.46 12.25
N GLU A 394 0.06 -0.69 13.30
CA GLU A 394 -0.73 0.46 13.77
C GLU A 394 -0.12 1.81 13.40
N MET A 395 1.02 1.85 12.71
CA MET A 395 1.66 3.10 12.32
C MET A 395 1.46 3.42 10.84
N LEU A 396 1.40 4.71 10.51
CA LEU A 396 1.53 5.17 9.14
C LEU A 396 3.00 5.11 8.73
N ALA A 397 3.26 4.65 7.50
CA ALA A 397 4.61 4.46 6.98
C ALA A 397 4.63 4.43 5.45
N THR A 398 5.79 4.66 4.86
CA THR A 398 6.07 4.43 3.45
C THR A 398 7.14 3.35 3.32
N SER A 399 6.71 2.12 3.17
CA SER A 399 7.57 0.93 3.15
C SER A 399 7.55 0.10 1.85
N PRO A 400 7.09 0.62 0.69
CA PRO A 400 7.18 -0.15 -0.54
C PRO A 400 8.63 -0.31 -0.98
N ILE A 401 8.91 -1.43 -1.65
CA ILE A 401 10.16 -1.69 -2.34
C ILE A 401 9.90 -1.85 -3.83
N PHE A 402 10.90 -1.54 -4.66
CA PHE A 402 10.84 -1.80 -6.09
C PHE A 402 11.52 -3.11 -6.43
N PHE A 403 10.82 -3.88 -7.21
CA PHE A 403 11.31 -5.14 -7.76
C PHE A 403 11.50 -5.02 -9.26
N CYS A 404 12.72 -5.28 -9.74
CA CYS A 404 13.02 -5.30 -11.17
C CYS A 404 12.58 -6.62 -11.80
N TRP A 405 11.60 -6.54 -12.69
CA TRP A 405 11.10 -7.70 -13.42
C TRP A 405 11.44 -7.63 -14.90
N ILE A 406 12.02 -8.69 -15.41
CA ILE A 406 12.36 -8.85 -16.84
C ILE A 406 11.42 -9.89 -17.44
N PRO A 407 10.25 -9.49 -17.94
CA PRO A 407 9.34 -10.40 -18.61
C PRO A 407 9.90 -10.87 -19.94
N PRO A 408 9.68 -12.13 -20.35
CA PRO A 408 9.87 -12.54 -21.73
C PRO A 408 8.75 -11.94 -22.60
N VAL A 409 9.11 -11.15 -23.62
CA VAL A 409 8.14 -10.44 -24.47
C VAL A 409 7.90 -11.15 -25.80
N MET A 410 8.60 -12.25 -26.07
CA MET A 410 8.42 -13.00 -27.33
C MET A 410 7.08 -13.72 -27.42
N ALA A 411 6.55 -13.84 -28.65
CA ALA A 411 5.41 -14.69 -28.98
C ALA A 411 5.75 -16.17 -28.79
N ILE A 412 5.76 -16.62 -27.54
CA ILE A 412 5.93 -18.03 -27.18
C ILE A 412 4.51 -18.63 -27.06
N PRO A 413 4.27 -19.84 -27.59
CA PRO A 413 3.00 -20.52 -27.42
C PRO A 413 2.60 -20.57 -25.94
N SER A 414 1.34 -20.31 -25.66
CA SER A 414 0.79 -20.04 -24.32
C SER A 414 1.17 -21.09 -23.23
N ALA A 415 1.42 -22.32 -23.61
CA ALA A 415 1.73 -23.40 -22.69
C ALA A 415 3.15 -23.35 -22.06
N THR A 416 4.15 -22.86 -22.78
CA THR A 416 5.53 -22.74 -22.29
C THR A 416 5.81 -21.47 -21.50
N TRP A 417 4.91 -20.50 -21.59
CA TRP A 417 5.00 -19.21 -20.91
C TRP A 417 4.80 -19.31 -19.39
N ARG A 418 3.98 -20.22 -18.96
CA ARG A 418 3.50 -20.37 -17.59
C ARG A 418 4.58 -20.63 -16.56
N VAL A 419 5.43 -21.60 -16.84
CA VAL A 419 6.44 -22.07 -15.86
C VAL A 419 7.61 -21.10 -15.75
N LYS A 420 8.01 -20.46 -16.86
CA LYS A 420 9.16 -19.54 -16.87
C LYS A 420 8.89 -18.21 -16.19
N THR A 421 7.65 -17.69 -16.24
CA THR A 421 7.30 -16.40 -15.63
C THR A 421 7.20 -16.53 -14.11
N SER A 422 6.51 -17.57 -13.62
CA SER A 422 6.37 -17.81 -12.17
C SER A 422 7.70 -18.19 -11.51
N SER A 423 8.51 -19.05 -12.15
CA SER A 423 9.80 -19.47 -11.60
C SER A 423 10.87 -18.38 -11.60
N ARG A 424 10.84 -17.44 -12.55
CA ARG A 424 11.73 -16.26 -12.53
C ARG A 424 11.36 -15.25 -11.46
N LEU A 425 10.06 -15.04 -11.21
CA LEU A 425 9.63 -14.17 -10.13
C LEU A 425 10.05 -14.71 -8.76
N LEU A 426 9.89 -16.01 -8.55
CA LEU A 426 10.31 -16.67 -7.32
C LEU A 426 11.85 -16.64 -7.13
N ARG A 427 12.64 -16.80 -8.20
CA ARG A 427 14.10 -16.72 -8.10
C ARG A 427 14.66 -15.33 -7.85
N THR A 428 14.03 -14.28 -8.40
CA THR A 428 14.45 -12.91 -8.16
C THR A 428 13.87 -12.37 -6.85
N GLY A 429 12.68 -12.82 -6.43
CA GLY A 429 12.07 -12.45 -5.15
C GLY A 429 12.86 -12.91 -3.92
N SER A 430 13.53 -14.05 -3.97
CA SER A 430 14.36 -14.53 -2.86
C SER A 430 15.70 -13.79 -2.67
N ILE A 431 16.08 -12.91 -3.61
CA ILE A 431 17.30 -12.09 -3.54
C ILE A 431 16.96 -10.58 -3.46
N ALA A 432 15.70 -10.23 -3.62
CA ALA A 432 15.21 -8.84 -3.69
C ALA A 432 15.06 -8.16 -2.33
N THR A 433 15.83 -8.56 -1.31
CA THR A 433 15.85 -7.88 -0.01
C THR A 433 16.68 -6.61 0.02
N GLY A 434 17.23 -6.18 -1.14
CA GLY A 434 17.90 -4.89 -1.27
C GLY A 434 17.13 -3.99 -2.23
N PRO A 435 16.95 -2.71 -1.89
CA PRO A 435 16.28 -1.78 -2.79
C PRO A 435 17.08 -1.63 -4.08
N ALA A 436 16.46 -1.95 -5.20
CA ALA A 436 17.05 -1.74 -6.53
C ALA A 436 17.49 -0.26 -6.74
N SER A 437 16.88 0.66 -6.01
CA SER A 437 17.22 2.08 -5.97
C SER A 437 18.62 2.37 -5.40
N SER A 438 19.10 1.63 -4.40
CA SER A 438 20.43 1.87 -3.83
C SER A 438 21.58 1.47 -4.77
N SER A 439 21.35 0.50 -5.65
CA SER A 439 22.34 0.13 -6.68
C SER A 439 22.45 1.16 -7.80
N PHE A 440 21.36 1.86 -8.12
CA PHE A 440 21.37 2.90 -9.14
C PHE A 440 21.98 4.23 -8.67
N VAL A 441 21.79 4.58 -7.40
CA VAL A 441 22.37 5.82 -6.84
C VAL A 441 23.90 5.76 -6.74
N ASN A 442 24.48 4.59 -6.46
CA ASN A 442 25.93 4.45 -6.36
C ASN A 442 26.68 4.25 -7.70
N SER A 443 26.00 3.88 -8.79
CA SER A 443 26.63 3.74 -10.10
C SER A 443 26.83 5.07 -10.83
N ASN A 444 26.20 6.16 -10.36
CA ASN A 444 26.37 7.51 -10.92
C ASN A 444 27.70 8.18 -10.57
N ALA A 445 28.55 7.57 -9.77
CA ALA A 445 29.84 8.18 -9.37
C ALA A 445 30.99 7.99 -10.37
N SER A 446 30.86 7.19 -11.43
CA SER A 446 31.99 6.94 -12.31
C SER A 446 31.73 6.70 -13.81
N LYS A 447 30.51 6.75 -14.31
CA LYS A 447 30.19 6.84 -15.75
C LYS A 447 28.80 7.43 -15.91
N ALA A 448 28.65 8.43 -16.79
CA ALA A 448 27.37 8.93 -17.24
C ALA A 448 26.53 7.76 -17.80
N ILE A 449 25.70 7.17 -16.93
CA ILE A 449 24.69 6.20 -17.36
C ILE A 449 23.62 7.04 -18.05
N PRO A 450 23.19 6.66 -19.27
CA PRO A 450 22.10 7.37 -19.91
C PRO A 450 20.90 7.33 -18.98
N THR A 451 20.51 8.50 -18.49
CA THR A 451 19.23 8.89 -17.88
C THR A 451 18.46 7.73 -17.20
N ALA A 452 18.13 7.89 -15.93
CA ALA A 452 17.18 7.08 -15.20
C ALA A 452 16.05 6.61 -16.13
N PRO A 453 15.62 5.35 -16.10
CA PRO A 453 14.68 4.83 -17.08
C PRO A 453 13.47 5.76 -17.15
N ARG A 454 13.18 6.27 -18.34
CA ARG A 454 12.15 7.27 -18.67
C ARG A 454 10.73 6.95 -18.16
N TRP A 455 10.55 5.85 -17.43
CA TRP A 455 9.25 5.27 -17.04
C TRP A 455 9.07 5.16 -15.53
N TYR A 456 9.83 5.89 -14.75
CA TYR A 456 9.79 5.78 -13.29
C TYR A 456 8.46 6.24 -12.67
N LEU A 457 7.71 7.11 -13.32
CA LEU A 457 6.49 7.71 -12.76
C LEU A 457 5.17 7.26 -13.39
N PRO A 458 5.01 7.05 -14.70
CA PRO A 458 3.69 6.73 -15.24
C PRO A 458 3.23 5.28 -15.07
N ALA A 459 4.15 4.32 -14.96
CA ALA A 459 3.79 2.91 -14.89
C ALA A 459 3.25 2.46 -13.52
N ILE A 460 3.56 3.20 -12.45
CA ILE A 460 3.13 2.90 -11.08
C ILE A 460 1.65 3.25 -10.87
N TRP A 461 1.10 4.20 -11.64
CA TRP A 461 -0.22 4.80 -11.41
C TRP A 461 -1.33 4.32 -12.35
N GLY A 462 -1.06 3.37 -13.21
CA GLY A 462 -2.07 2.80 -14.12
C GLY A 462 -3.05 1.82 -13.47
N ALA A 463 -2.76 1.28 -12.31
CA ALA A 463 -3.72 0.48 -11.59
C ALA A 463 -4.55 1.38 -10.67
N PRO A 464 -5.89 1.36 -10.77
CA PRO A 464 -6.68 1.92 -9.70
C PRO A 464 -6.32 1.12 -8.45
N CYS A 465 -5.87 1.80 -7.38
CA CYS A 465 -6.18 1.31 -6.07
C CYS A 465 -7.71 1.21 -6.03
N THR A 466 -8.25 0.08 -6.43
CA THR A 466 -9.52 -0.35 -5.93
C THR A 466 -9.27 -0.77 -4.49
N ALA A 467 -8.97 0.19 -3.62
CA ALA A 467 -9.50 0.12 -2.30
C ALA A 467 -10.97 -0.27 -2.53
N ALA A 468 -11.32 -1.51 -2.16
CA ALA A 468 -12.71 -1.94 -2.13
C ALA A 468 -13.47 -0.76 -1.54
N ALA A 469 -14.37 -0.20 -2.33
CA ALA A 469 -14.99 1.08 -2.08
C ALA A 469 -15.43 1.22 -0.62
N PRO A 470 -14.85 2.10 0.18
CA PRO A 470 -15.42 2.50 1.46
C PRO A 470 -16.81 3.13 1.25
N SER A 471 -17.10 3.53 0.01
CA SER A 471 -18.31 4.23 -0.39
C SER A 471 -19.62 3.51 -0.05
N ARG A 472 -19.67 2.17 0.00
CA ARG A 472 -20.91 1.47 0.39
C ARG A 472 -21.11 1.39 1.90
N ARG A 473 -20.07 1.42 2.73
CA ARG A 473 -20.21 1.45 4.20
C ARG A 473 -20.50 2.85 4.72
N TRP A 474 -19.96 3.88 4.09
CA TRP A 474 -20.21 5.28 4.46
C TRP A 474 -21.68 5.69 4.28
N ALA A 475 -22.32 5.25 3.23
CA ALA A 475 -23.72 5.61 2.98
C ALA A 475 -24.72 4.94 3.93
N ASN A 476 -24.44 3.75 4.44
CA ASN A 476 -25.43 2.95 5.19
C ASN A 476 -25.36 3.10 6.71
N ARG A 477 -24.25 3.49 7.34
CA ARG A 477 -24.19 3.59 8.81
C ARG A 477 -24.82 4.84 9.37
N ASN A 478 -24.77 5.98 8.70
CA ASN A 478 -25.40 7.22 9.17
C ASN A 478 -26.94 7.26 8.98
N GLY A 479 -27.51 6.38 8.17
CA GLY A 479 -28.96 6.27 7.98
C GLY A 479 -29.68 5.40 9.02
N ALA A 480 -28.98 4.48 9.66
CA ALA A 480 -29.60 3.48 10.54
C ALA A 480 -29.81 3.95 12.00
N SER A 481 -29.06 4.95 12.47
CA SER A 481 -29.13 5.38 13.87
C SER A 481 -30.30 6.32 14.19
N ARG A 482 -30.99 6.90 13.19
CA ARG A 482 -32.11 7.83 13.41
C ARG A 482 -33.51 7.21 13.35
N ARG A 483 -33.66 5.93 12.99
CA ARG A 483 -35.00 5.28 12.94
C ARG A 483 -35.48 4.62 14.23
N ARG A 484 -34.71 4.66 15.34
CA ARG A 484 -35.13 4.05 16.62
C ARG A 484 -35.58 5.02 17.72
N ARG A 485 -35.90 6.27 17.40
CA ARG A 485 -36.49 7.19 18.40
C ARG A 485 -37.72 7.91 17.88
N ARG A 486 -38.72 7.18 17.37
CA ARG A 486 -40.13 7.65 17.29
C ARG A 486 -41.04 6.43 17.23
N SER A 487 -41.28 5.80 18.35
CA SER A 487 -42.54 5.12 18.70
C SER A 487 -42.45 4.77 20.19
N GLY A 488 -43.06 5.59 20.96
CA GLY A 488 -43.29 5.44 22.38
C GLY A 488 -43.96 6.71 22.89
#